data_140e71851c46cc1b358318651df3e38d
#
_entry.id   140e71851c46cc1b358318651df3e38d
#
_cell.length_a   1.000
_cell.length_b   1.000
_cell.length_c   1.000
_cell.angle_alpha   90.00
_cell.angle_beta   90.00
_cell.angle_gamma   90.00
#
_symmetry.space_group_name_H-M   'P 1'
#
loop_
_entity.id
_entity.type
_entity.pdbx_description
1 polymer ?
#
loop_
_entity_poly.entity_id
_entity_poly.type
_entity_poly.pdbx_seq_one_letter_code
_entity_poly.pdbx_strand_id
1 'polypeptide(L)'
;GGGVVLLAHSMRSNRLEMLSRARFLRDQGYSVLFIDLQAHGETAGERITFGLKESENIEASIAFLRKIFPTERLGAIGVSLGAAAIVLAKHDLKLSAVILESLHPTIEEAVDNRLKLHFGNHGSVLLPLMLSQLSVYLDTSTDALSPITRVNNLNAPSLFISGTDDAHTTQLETERLYAAARAPKELWIVPGARHFNMHTYAGREYEQRISAFLSRYLRQDVD
;
A
#
# COMPACT_ATOMS: atom_id res chain seq x y z
N GLY A 1 11.43 22.12 5.47
CA GLY A 1 11.62 20.72 5.87
C GLY A 1 11.58 19.78 4.69
N GLY A 2 12.26 18.64 4.83
CA GLY A 2 12.34 17.62 3.76
C GLY A 2 11.06 16.76 3.64
N GLY A 3 10.17 16.83 4.63
CA GLY A 3 9.02 15.94 4.74
C GLY A 3 9.36 14.61 5.43
N VAL A 4 8.32 13.87 5.83
CA VAL A 4 8.43 12.58 6.52
C VAL A 4 7.63 11.52 5.76
N VAL A 5 8.18 10.32 5.60
CA VAL A 5 7.54 9.23 4.85
C VAL A 5 7.41 8.00 5.73
N LEU A 6 6.17 7.52 5.88
CA LEU A 6 5.86 6.21 6.47
C LEU A 6 5.95 5.13 5.38
N LEU A 7 6.63 4.02 5.67
CA LEU A 7 6.74 2.86 4.78
C LEU A 7 6.09 1.64 5.43
N ALA A 8 5.19 0.97 4.68
CA ALA A 8 4.47 -0.21 5.11
C ALA A 8 4.69 -1.37 4.13
N HIS A 9 5.16 -2.50 4.64
CA HIS A 9 5.59 -3.68 3.90
C HIS A 9 4.42 -4.55 3.40
N SER A 10 4.73 -5.52 2.54
CA SER A 10 3.79 -6.51 2.01
C SER A 10 3.47 -7.65 3.00
N MET A 11 2.48 -8.49 2.63
CA MET A 11 2.06 -9.64 3.43
C MET A 11 3.20 -10.68 3.58
N ARG A 12 3.30 -11.30 4.75
CA ARG A 12 4.30 -12.31 5.11
C ARG A 12 5.75 -11.81 5.00
N SER A 13 5.93 -10.51 5.10
CA SER A 13 7.21 -9.82 5.12
C SER A 13 7.41 -9.11 6.47
N ASN A 14 8.28 -8.13 6.52
CA ASN A 14 8.51 -7.28 7.68
C ASN A 14 9.12 -5.94 7.23
N ARG A 15 9.39 -5.05 8.19
CA ARG A 15 9.95 -3.71 7.91
C ARG A 15 11.22 -3.72 7.05
N LEU A 16 12.03 -4.78 7.09
CA LEU A 16 13.30 -4.85 6.34
C LEU A 16 13.08 -4.91 4.82
N GLU A 17 11.91 -5.32 4.34
CA GLU A 17 11.53 -5.21 2.93
C GLU A 17 11.63 -3.74 2.44
N MET A 18 11.32 -2.81 3.34
CA MET A 18 11.29 -1.38 3.01
C MET A 18 12.66 -0.70 3.12
N LEU A 19 13.71 -1.43 3.54
CA LEU A 19 15.01 -0.85 3.86
C LEU A 19 15.69 -0.15 2.65
N SER A 20 15.56 -0.71 1.45
CA SER A 20 16.13 -0.08 0.24
C SER A 20 15.44 1.26 -0.06
N ARG A 21 14.09 1.30 0.06
CA ARG A 21 13.31 2.54 -0.07
C ARG A 21 13.66 3.55 1.02
N ALA A 22 13.81 3.08 2.25
CA ALA A 22 14.17 3.93 3.39
C ALA A 22 15.53 4.60 3.19
N ARG A 23 16.54 3.87 2.71
CA ARG A 23 17.87 4.39 2.39
C ARG A 23 17.80 5.43 1.28
N PHE A 24 17.16 5.09 0.18
CA PHE A 24 16.96 6.00 -0.94
C PHE A 24 16.29 7.32 -0.50
N LEU A 25 15.19 7.26 0.24
CA LEU A 25 14.47 8.44 0.70
C LEU A 25 15.28 9.28 1.68
N ARG A 26 16.00 8.63 2.61
CA ARG A 26 16.94 9.32 3.51
C ARG A 26 18.01 10.08 2.73
N ASP A 27 18.57 9.46 1.69
CA ASP A 27 19.61 10.09 0.86
C ASP A 27 19.06 11.26 0.03
N GLN A 28 17.73 11.29 -0.17
CA GLN A 28 17.00 12.43 -0.73
C GLN A 28 16.59 13.48 0.33
N GLY A 29 16.93 13.29 1.61
CA GLY A 29 16.69 14.26 2.68
C GLY A 29 15.32 14.13 3.37
N TYR A 30 14.58 13.05 3.15
CA TYR A 30 13.35 12.75 3.90
C TYR A 30 13.66 12.09 5.24
N SER A 31 12.87 12.40 6.27
CA SER A 31 12.78 11.55 7.45
C SER A 31 11.90 10.33 7.14
N VAL A 32 12.29 9.16 7.63
CA VAL A 32 11.59 7.91 7.26
C VAL A 32 11.27 7.09 8.50
N LEU A 33 10.03 6.62 8.61
CA LEU A 33 9.62 5.59 9.54
C LEU A 33 9.20 4.35 8.73
N PHE A 34 9.73 3.19 9.05
CA PHE A 34 9.26 1.91 8.49
C PHE A 34 8.96 0.94 9.63
N ILE A 35 7.80 0.31 9.55
CA ILE A 35 7.18 -0.43 10.65
C ILE A 35 6.94 -1.90 10.28
N ASP A 36 6.88 -2.75 11.29
CA ASP A 36 6.24 -4.06 11.18
C ASP A 36 4.74 -3.91 11.43
N LEU A 37 3.93 -4.31 10.47
CA LEU A 37 2.49 -4.39 10.64
C LEU A 37 2.13 -5.50 11.65
N GLN A 38 0.97 -5.41 12.27
CA GLN A 38 0.52 -6.40 13.24
C GLN A 38 0.58 -7.84 12.66
N ALA A 39 0.87 -8.83 13.49
CA ALA A 39 1.13 -10.22 13.12
C ALA A 39 2.31 -10.42 12.13
N HIS A 40 3.22 -9.43 12.02
CA HIS A 40 4.43 -9.51 11.21
C HIS A 40 5.65 -9.01 11.99
N GLY A 41 6.83 -9.54 11.62
CA GLY A 41 8.11 -9.14 12.22
C GLY A 41 8.11 -9.24 13.75
N GLU A 42 8.40 -8.14 14.43
CA GLU A 42 8.41 -8.05 15.89
C GLU A 42 7.10 -7.47 16.48
N THR A 43 6.14 -7.09 15.62
CA THR A 43 4.84 -6.57 16.07
C THR A 43 3.88 -7.73 16.36
N ALA A 44 3.42 -7.81 17.60
CA ALA A 44 2.47 -8.83 18.03
C ALA A 44 1.16 -8.75 17.24
N GLY A 45 0.49 -9.88 17.10
CA GLY A 45 -0.81 -10.02 16.46
C GLY A 45 -1.21 -11.48 16.36
N GLU A 46 -2.49 -11.77 16.46
CA GLU A 46 -2.99 -13.14 16.38
C GLU A 46 -3.06 -13.67 14.95
N ARG A 47 -3.39 -12.77 14.01
CA ARG A 47 -3.62 -13.14 12.61
C ARG A 47 -3.49 -11.94 11.67
N ILE A 48 -3.14 -12.21 10.42
CA ILE A 48 -3.14 -11.22 9.34
C ILE A 48 -4.60 -10.94 8.94
N THR A 49 -4.98 -9.67 8.80
CA THR A 49 -6.36 -9.24 8.55
C THR A 49 -6.54 -8.47 7.23
N PHE A 50 -5.61 -8.64 6.30
CA PHE A 50 -5.64 -8.11 4.93
C PHE A 50 -5.83 -6.58 4.84
N GLY A 51 -5.27 -5.87 5.80
CA GLY A 51 -5.31 -4.41 5.87
C GLY A 51 -6.24 -3.85 6.95
N LEU A 52 -7.18 -4.65 7.50
CA LEU A 52 -8.19 -4.16 8.44
C LEU A 52 -7.59 -3.72 9.78
N LYS A 53 -6.94 -4.63 10.53
CA LYS A 53 -6.24 -4.28 11.77
C LYS A 53 -4.87 -3.65 11.50
N GLU A 54 -4.24 -3.99 10.38
CA GLU A 54 -2.99 -3.36 9.94
C GLU A 54 -3.18 -1.85 9.73
N SER A 55 -4.39 -1.39 9.39
CA SER A 55 -4.70 0.04 9.29
C SER A 55 -4.55 0.79 10.61
N GLU A 56 -4.79 0.12 11.74
CA GLU A 56 -4.60 0.71 13.08
C GLU A 56 -3.11 1.00 13.35
N ASN A 57 -2.19 0.18 12.81
CA ASN A 57 -0.75 0.47 12.88
C ASN A 57 -0.39 1.69 12.03
N ILE A 58 -1.01 1.86 10.87
CA ILE A 58 -0.83 3.05 10.04
C ILE A 58 -1.30 4.29 10.79
N GLU A 59 -2.51 4.27 11.34
CA GLU A 59 -3.07 5.38 12.12
C GLU A 59 -2.18 5.75 13.32
N ALA A 60 -1.76 4.75 14.10
CA ALA A 60 -0.87 4.96 15.25
C ALA A 60 0.49 5.54 14.84
N SER A 61 1.06 5.04 13.73
CA SER A 61 2.33 5.53 13.20
C SER A 61 2.23 6.96 12.71
N ILE A 62 1.16 7.34 12.01
CA ILE A 62 0.91 8.72 11.59
C ILE A 62 0.71 9.64 12.80
N ALA A 63 -0.03 9.20 13.81
CA ALA A 63 -0.19 9.98 15.05
C ALA A 63 1.16 10.20 15.77
N PHE A 64 2.01 9.17 15.82
CA PHE A 64 3.36 9.27 16.35
C PHE A 64 4.21 10.27 15.56
N LEU A 65 4.22 10.15 14.22
CA LEU A 65 4.99 11.04 13.35
C LEU A 65 4.56 12.51 13.50
N ARG A 66 3.25 12.78 13.61
CA ARG A 66 2.75 14.15 13.86
C ARG A 66 3.22 14.73 15.19
N LYS A 67 3.37 13.87 16.21
CA LYS A 67 3.90 14.31 17.52
C LYS A 67 5.38 14.68 17.45
N ILE A 68 6.17 13.92 16.67
CA ILE A 68 7.62 14.12 16.53
C ILE A 68 7.94 15.24 15.53
N PHE A 69 7.15 15.33 14.46
CA PHE A 69 7.34 16.25 13.35
C PHE A 69 6.07 17.11 13.11
N PRO A 70 5.70 17.98 14.04
CA PRO A 70 4.39 18.66 14.02
C PRO A 70 4.20 19.61 12.83
N THR A 71 5.27 20.11 12.24
CA THR A 71 5.24 21.06 11.12
C THR A 71 5.54 20.44 9.76
N GLU A 72 5.99 19.17 9.74
CA GLU A 72 6.38 18.50 8.51
C GLU A 72 5.17 17.94 7.76
N ARG A 73 5.25 17.96 6.43
CA ARG A 73 4.31 17.24 5.57
C ARG A 73 4.58 15.74 5.65
N LEU A 74 3.52 14.95 5.81
CA LEU A 74 3.61 13.50 5.92
C LEU A 74 3.17 12.83 4.63
N GLY A 75 3.98 11.88 4.15
CA GLY A 75 3.62 10.96 3.07
C GLY A 75 3.62 9.51 3.55
N ALA A 76 3.07 8.62 2.74
CA ALA A 76 3.12 7.19 2.99
C ALA A 76 3.36 6.40 1.70
N ILE A 77 4.15 5.32 1.79
CA ILE A 77 4.33 4.32 0.74
C ILE A 77 3.91 2.98 1.31
N GLY A 78 2.93 2.33 0.69
CA GLY A 78 2.50 0.99 1.05
C GLY A 78 2.66 0.01 -0.10
N VAL A 79 3.09 -1.21 0.23
CA VAL A 79 3.23 -2.31 -0.73
C VAL A 79 2.19 -3.37 -0.40
N SER A 80 1.32 -3.73 -1.35
CA SER A 80 0.32 -4.80 -1.23
C SER A 80 -0.51 -4.67 0.06
N LEU A 81 -0.25 -5.48 1.09
CA LEU A 81 -0.90 -5.37 2.41
C LEU A 81 -0.76 -3.97 3.04
N GLY A 82 0.44 -3.39 2.96
CA GLY A 82 0.70 -2.04 3.46
C GLY A 82 -0.09 -0.97 2.72
N ALA A 83 -0.28 -1.14 1.40
CA ALA A 83 -1.13 -0.26 0.60
C ALA A 83 -2.62 -0.41 0.99
N ALA A 84 -3.09 -1.65 1.19
CA ALA A 84 -4.43 -1.91 1.69
C ALA A 84 -4.66 -1.30 3.08
N ALA A 85 -3.70 -1.45 3.99
CA ALA A 85 -3.77 -0.87 5.33
C ALA A 85 -3.89 0.66 5.32
N ILE A 86 -3.19 1.35 4.42
CA ILE A 86 -3.30 2.81 4.25
C ILE A 86 -4.71 3.20 3.78
N VAL A 87 -5.24 2.50 2.76
CA VAL A 87 -6.55 2.82 2.17
C VAL A 87 -7.71 2.46 3.11
N LEU A 88 -7.56 1.38 3.89
CA LEU A 88 -8.59 0.90 4.82
C LEU A 88 -8.59 1.63 6.18
N ALA A 89 -7.68 2.59 6.41
CA ALA A 89 -7.69 3.41 7.60
C ALA A 89 -9.07 4.03 7.84
N LYS A 90 -9.53 3.98 9.09
CA LYS A 90 -10.88 4.46 9.47
C LYS A 90 -10.97 5.99 9.46
N HIS A 91 -9.87 6.63 9.83
CA HIS A 91 -9.78 8.08 9.96
C HIS A 91 -8.99 8.68 8.80
N ASP A 92 -9.32 9.92 8.45
CA ASP A 92 -8.51 10.67 7.50
C ASP A 92 -7.10 10.86 8.05
N LEU A 93 -6.14 10.23 7.38
CA LEU A 93 -4.72 10.28 7.75
C LEU A 93 -4.10 11.65 7.50
N LYS A 94 -4.80 12.55 6.79
CA LYS A 94 -4.34 13.90 6.40
C LYS A 94 -2.92 13.89 5.81
N LEU A 95 -2.65 12.92 4.95
CA LEU A 95 -1.38 12.80 4.25
C LEU A 95 -1.27 13.83 3.13
N SER A 96 -0.05 14.24 2.85
CA SER A 96 0.26 15.16 1.74
C SER A 96 0.62 14.42 0.45
N ALA A 97 0.95 13.11 0.53
CA ALA A 97 1.21 12.24 -0.60
C ALA A 97 1.03 10.78 -0.21
N VAL A 98 0.51 9.94 -1.11
CA VAL A 98 0.37 8.49 -0.91
C VAL A 98 0.86 7.75 -2.14
N ILE A 99 1.66 6.71 -1.95
CA ILE A 99 2.12 5.82 -3.01
C ILE A 99 1.64 4.41 -2.68
N LEU A 100 0.91 3.80 -3.61
CA LEU A 100 0.23 2.51 -3.45
C LEU A 100 0.77 1.53 -4.49
N GLU A 101 1.62 0.60 -4.05
CA GLU A 101 2.23 -0.40 -4.92
C GLU A 101 1.46 -1.72 -4.83
N SER A 102 1.06 -2.27 -5.97
CA SER A 102 0.38 -3.57 -6.09
C SER A 102 -0.81 -3.73 -5.14
N LEU A 103 -1.64 -2.70 -5.04
CA LEU A 103 -2.86 -2.71 -4.23
C LEU A 103 -3.97 -3.51 -4.92
N HIS A 104 -4.54 -4.49 -4.23
CA HIS A 104 -5.72 -5.20 -4.72
C HIS A 104 -7.02 -4.39 -4.49
N PRO A 105 -8.00 -4.45 -5.41
CA PRO A 105 -9.27 -3.72 -5.26
C PRO A 105 -10.14 -4.29 -4.16
N THR A 106 -10.31 -5.63 -4.14
CA THR A 106 -11.14 -6.35 -3.19
C THR A 106 -10.42 -7.61 -2.70
N ILE A 107 -10.82 -8.12 -1.54
CA ILE A 107 -10.28 -9.39 -1.04
C ILE A 107 -10.70 -10.56 -1.93
N GLU A 108 -11.88 -10.51 -2.54
CA GLU A 108 -12.39 -11.51 -3.46
C GLU A 108 -11.43 -11.68 -4.65
N GLU A 109 -11.07 -10.57 -5.31
CA GLU A 109 -10.14 -10.58 -6.44
C GLU A 109 -8.75 -11.06 -6.01
N ALA A 110 -8.28 -10.61 -4.84
CA ALA A 110 -7.00 -11.06 -4.30
C ALA A 110 -6.96 -12.57 -4.02
N VAL A 111 -8.06 -13.16 -3.54
CA VAL A 111 -8.18 -14.61 -3.33
C VAL A 111 -8.32 -15.33 -4.67
N ASP A 112 -9.17 -14.84 -5.56
CA ASP A 112 -9.41 -15.46 -6.88
C ASP A 112 -8.14 -15.52 -7.73
N ASN A 113 -7.39 -14.45 -7.79
CA ASN A 113 -6.09 -14.41 -8.48
C ASN A 113 -5.12 -15.47 -7.94
N ARG A 114 -5.06 -15.66 -6.62
CA ARG A 114 -4.22 -16.69 -6.00
C ARG A 114 -4.71 -18.10 -6.30
N LEU A 115 -6.03 -18.33 -6.28
CA LEU A 115 -6.62 -19.61 -6.68
C LEU A 115 -6.29 -19.93 -8.13
N LYS A 116 -6.40 -18.96 -9.03
CA LYS A 116 -6.03 -19.14 -10.45
C LYS A 116 -4.55 -19.44 -10.63
N LEU A 117 -3.66 -18.81 -9.87
CA LEU A 117 -2.22 -19.08 -9.90
C LEU A 117 -1.87 -20.51 -9.49
N HIS A 118 -2.61 -21.09 -8.53
CA HIS A 118 -2.31 -22.44 -8.02
C HIS A 118 -3.07 -23.55 -8.74
N PHE A 119 -4.30 -23.30 -9.20
CA PHE A 119 -5.21 -24.29 -9.72
C PHE A 119 -5.68 -24.00 -11.17
N GLY A 120 -5.08 -22.98 -11.82
CA GLY A 120 -5.55 -22.51 -13.12
C GLY A 120 -6.95 -21.90 -13.05
N ASN A 121 -7.60 -21.73 -14.20
CA ASN A 121 -8.93 -21.10 -14.28
C ASN A 121 -10.03 -21.82 -13.48
N HIS A 122 -9.84 -23.11 -13.18
CA HIS A 122 -10.79 -23.89 -12.38
C HIS A 122 -10.72 -23.54 -10.88
N GLY A 123 -9.65 -22.87 -10.43
CA GLY A 123 -9.48 -22.46 -9.04
C GLY A 123 -10.62 -21.59 -8.51
N SER A 124 -11.21 -20.76 -9.36
CA SER A 124 -12.32 -19.86 -9.00
C SER A 124 -13.56 -20.58 -8.45
N VAL A 125 -13.74 -21.87 -8.73
CA VAL A 125 -14.83 -22.68 -8.15
C VAL A 125 -14.72 -22.76 -6.62
N LEU A 126 -13.50 -22.64 -6.08
CA LEU A 126 -13.25 -22.67 -4.63
C LEU A 126 -13.48 -21.30 -3.94
N LEU A 127 -13.65 -20.24 -4.73
CA LEU A 127 -13.74 -18.88 -4.20
C LEU A 127 -14.84 -18.70 -3.15
N PRO A 128 -16.11 -19.12 -3.36
CA PRO A 128 -17.16 -18.93 -2.35
C PRO A 128 -16.85 -19.62 -1.03
N LEU A 129 -16.25 -20.82 -1.08
CA LEU A 129 -15.83 -21.54 0.12
C LEU A 129 -14.71 -20.80 0.85
N MET A 130 -13.69 -20.33 0.13
CA MET A 130 -12.60 -19.59 0.74
C MET A 130 -13.05 -18.29 1.37
N LEU A 131 -13.96 -17.55 0.73
CA LEU A 131 -14.48 -16.30 1.28
C LEU A 131 -15.36 -16.52 2.49
N SER A 132 -16.19 -17.58 2.50
CA SER A 132 -17.00 -17.93 3.68
C SER A 132 -16.13 -18.28 4.88
N GLN A 133 -15.05 -19.05 4.67
CA GLN A 133 -14.09 -19.37 5.72
C GLN A 133 -13.32 -18.13 6.20
N LEU A 134 -12.94 -17.26 5.27
CA LEU A 134 -12.23 -16.02 5.59
C LEU A 134 -13.09 -15.10 6.47
N SER A 135 -14.37 -14.92 6.13
CA SER A 135 -15.31 -14.09 6.89
C SER A 135 -15.51 -14.61 8.32
N VAL A 136 -15.63 -15.92 8.48
CA VAL A 136 -15.70 -16.55 9.81
C VAL A 136 -14.38 -16.39 10.57
N TYR A 137 -13.26 -16.64 9.92
CA TYR A 137 -11.94 -16.54 10.53
C TYR A 137 -11.59 -15.13 11.00
N LEU A 138 -11.99 -14.11 10.26
CA LEU A 138 -11.69 -12.71 10.57
C LEU A 138 -12.80 -12.02 11.37
N ASP A 139 -13.95 -12.67 11.54
CA ASP A 139 -15.14 -12.07 12.14
C ASP A 139 -15.52 -10.72 11.47
N THR A 140 -15.50 -10.72 10.13
CA THR A 140 -15.78 -9.52 9.32
C THR A 140 -16.33 -9.88 7.95
N SER A 141 -17.02 -8.93 7.32
CA SER A 141 -17.47 -9.11 5.94
C SER A 141 -16.31 -8.85 4.95
N THR A 142 -16.38 -9.47 3.78
CA THR A 142 -15.43 -9.22 2.68
C THR A 142 -15.50 -7.77 2.20
N ASP A 143 -16.65 -7.11 2.28
CA ASP A 143 -16.81 -5.69 1.93
C ASP A 143 -15.90 -4.77 2.76
N ALA A 144 -15.67 -5.11 4.03
CA ALA A 144 -14.74 -4.36 4.88
C ALA A 144 -13.29 -4.46 4.41
N LEU A 145 -12.96 -5.45 3.56
CA LEU A 145 -11.65 -5.75 3.01
C LEU A 145 -11.55 -5.34 1.53
N SER A 146 -12.28 -4.30 1.15
CA SER A 146 -12.40 -3.84 -0.24
C SER A 146 -11.85 -2.41 -0.40
N PRO A 147 -10.52 -2.24 -0.62
CA PRO A 147 -9.90 -0.93 -0.83
C PRO A 147 -10.58 -0.05 -1.87
N ILE A 148 -11.14 -0.65 -2.94
CA ILE A 148 -11.79 0.11 -4.00
C ILE A 148 -12.98 0.94 -3.51
N THR A 149 -13.68 0.50 -2.46
CA THR A 149 -14.81 1.24 -1.87
C THR A 149 -14.36 2.45 -1.04
N ARG A 150 -13.08 2.50 -0.66
CA ARG A 150 -12.52 3.51 0.23
C ARG A 150 -11.46 4.40 -0.41
N VAL A 151 -10.88 3.98 -1.55
CA VAL A 151 -9.80 4.72 -2.21
C VAL A 151 -10.21 6.16 -2.57
N ASN A 152 -11.49 6.42 -2.83
CA ASN A 152 -12.01 7.79 -3.06
C ASN A 152 -12.01 8.66 -1.80
N ASN A 153 -11.86 8.06 -0.61
CA ASN A 153 -11.77 8.79 0.66
C ASN A 153 -10.34 9.22 0.99
N LEU A 154 -9.35 8.80 0.20
CA LEU A 154 -7.99 9.32 0.32
C LEU A 154 -8.00 10.80 -0.09
N ASN A 155 -7.87 11.68 0.89
CA ASN A 155 -7.79 13.13 0.68
C ASN A 155 -6.33 13.57 0.45
N ALA A 156 -5.59 12.81 -0.36
CA ALA A 156 -4.19 13.07 -0.67
C ALA A 156 -3.87 12.75 -2.14
N PRO A 157 -2.96 13.51 -2.76
CA PRO A 157 -2.36 13.12 -4.02
C PRO A 157 -1.87 11.67 -3.96
N SER A 158 -2.23 10.85 -4.95
CA SER A 158 -1.93 9.43 -4.93
C SER A 158 -1.23 8.96 -6.20
N LEU A 159 -0.20 8.13 -6.05
CA LEU A 159 0.48 7.43 -7.14
C LEU A 159 0.22 5.94 -7.01
N PHE A 160 -0.41 5.36 -8.03
CA PHE A 160 -0.65 3.92 -8.15
C PHE A 160 0.44 3.28 -8.99
N ILE A 161 1.03 2.19 -8.49
CA ILE A 161 2.11 1.46 -9.17
C ILE A 161 1.75 -0.03 -9.22
N SER A 162 1.85 -0.63 -10.40
CA SER A 162 1.72 -2.07 -10.59
C SER A 162 2.57 -2.53 -11.78
N GLY A 163 2.76 -3.84 -11.90
CA GLY A 163 3.46 -4.43 -13.04
C GLY A 163 2.51 -4.97 -14.10
N THR A 164 2.95 -4.99 -15.38
CA THR A 164 2.14 -5.63 -16.45
C THR A 164 1.98 -7.12 -16.25
N ASP A 165 2.95 -7.78 -15.61
CA ASP A 165 2.99 -9.22 -15.39
C ASP A 165 2.63 -9.61 -13.93
N ASP A 166 2.06 -8.67 -13.17
CA ASP A 166 1.57 -8.93 -11.82
C ASP A 166 0.27 -9.74 -11.88
N ALA A 167 0.39 -11.04 -11.59
CA ALA A 167 -0.74 -11.95 -11.58
C ALA A 167 -1.45 -12.04 -10.21
N HIS A 168 -0.91 -11.40 -9.17
CA HIS A 168 -1.56 -11.27 -7.86
C HIS A 168 -2.46 -10.05 -7.78
N THR A 169 -2.07 -8.97 -8.48
CA THR A 169 -2.82 -7.74 -8.63
C THR A 169 -2.64 -7.26 -10.06
N THR A 170 -3.62 -7.56 -10.89
CA THR A 170 -3.52 -7.32 -12.32
C THR A 170 -3.51 -5.84 -12.68
N GLN A 171 -2.97 -5.51 -13.86
CA GLN A 171 -2.99 -4.15 -14.37
C GLN A 171 -4.41 -3.58 -14.39
N LEU A 172 -5.41 -4.35 -14.88
CA LEU A 172 -6.81 -3.91 -14.94
C LEU A 172 -7.39 -3.58 -13.55
N GLU A 173 -7.02 -4.34 -12.54
CA GLU A 173 -7.41 -4.06 -11.15
C GLU A 173 -6.83 -2.74 -10.66
N THR A 174 -5.56 -2.49 -10.96
CA THR A 174 -4.88 -1.22 -10.61
C THR A 174 -5.50 -0.04 -11.36
N GLU A 175 -5.82 -0.20 -12.64
CA GLU A 175 -6.51 0.84 -13.45
C GLU A 175 -7.90 1.17 -12.89
N ARG A 176 -8.65 0.17 -12.39
CA ARG A 176 -9.95 0.39 -11.73
C ARG A 176 -9.79 1.15 -10.41
N LEU A 177 -8.81 0.82 -9.59
CA LEU A 177 -8.47 1.56 -8.37
C LEU A 177 -8.10 3.02 -8.69
N TYR A 178 -7.24 3.19 -9.70
CA TYR A 178 -6.87 4.52 -10.18
C TYR A 178 -8.10 5.30 -10.65
N ALA A 179 -8.99 4.68 -11.43
CA ALA A 179 -10.21 5.33 -11.90
C ALA A 179 -11.11 5.79 -10.73
N ALA A 180 -11.25 4.95 -9.69
CA ALA A 180 -12.07 5.21 -8.51
C ALA A 180 -11.47 6.25 -7.55
N ALA A 181 -10.16 6.46 -7.58
CA ALA A 181 -9.48 7.41 -6.69
C ALA A 181 -9.78 8.87 -7.05
N ARG A 182 -9.71 9.75 -6.04
CA ARG A 182 -9.83 11.20 -6.21
C ARG A 182 -8.55 11.80 -6.82
N ALA A 183 -8.71 12.84 -7.65
CA ALA A 183 -7.58 13.67 -8.11
C ALA A 183 -7.04 14.56 -6.96
N PRO A 184 -5.74 14.95 -6.99
CA PRO A 184 -4.75 14.60 -8.00
C PRO A 184 -4.24 13.16 -7.85
N LYS A 185 -4.08 12.47 -8.96
CA LYS A 185 -3.65 11.06 -8.99
C LYS A 185 -2.78 10.77 -10.21
N GLU A 186 -1.83 9.86 -10.06
CA GLU A 186 -0.93 9.38 -11.12
C GLU A 186 -0.98 7.86 -11.17
N LEU A 187 -0.75 7.30 -12.35
CA LEU A 187 -0.65 5.85 -12.58
C LEU A 187 0.67 5.54 -13.28
N TRP A 188 1.38 4.55 -12.75
CA TRP A 188 2.57 4.00 -13.39
C TRP A 188 2.48 2.48 -13.47
N ILE A 189 2.34 1.97 -14.69
CA ILE A 189 2.40 0.53 -14.97
C ILE A 189 3.83 0.21 -15.40
N VAL A 190 4.50 -0.67 -14.65
CA VAL A 190 5.90 -1.06 -14.85
C VAL A 190 5.97 -2.23 -15.82
N PRO A 191 6.53 -2.05 -17.03
CA PRO A 191 6.58 -3.12 -18.03
C PRO A 191 7.37 -4.35 -17.52
N GLY A 192 6.82 -5.55 -17.67
CA GLY A 192 7.44 -6.82 -17.30
C GLY A 192 7.56 -7.08 -15.81
N ALA A 193 7.16 -6.14 -14.95
CA ALA A 193 7.20 -6.36 -13.52
C ALA A 193 6.08 -7.29 -13.09
N ARG A 194 6.43 -8.23 -12.20
CA ARG A 194 5.49 -9.10 -11.48
C ARG A 194 5.19 -8.52 -10.09
N HIS A 195 4.54 -9.31 -9.24
CA HIS A 195 4.33 -8.97 -7.83
C HIS A 195 5.65 -8.99 -7.03
N PHE A 196 6.56 -8.09 -7.38
CA PHE A 196 7.89 -7.98 -6.79
C PHE A 196 8.10 -6.62 -6.11
N ASN A 197 9.26 -6.49 -5.46
CA ASN A 197 9.75 -5.21 -5.00
C ASN A 197 10.04 -4.29 -6.21
N MET A 198 9.13 -3.36 -6.47
CA MET A 198 9.21 -2.44 -7.61
C MET A 198 10.49 -1.58 -7.59
N HIS A 199 10.97 -1.19 -6.39
CA HIS A 199 12.24 -0.45 -6.28
C HIS A 199 13.43 -1.28 -6.79
N THR A 200 13.52 -2.55 -6.39
CA THR A 200 14.60 -3.43 -6.87
C THR A 200 14.49 -3.71 -8.36
N TYR A 201 13.27 -3.86 -8.88
CA TYR A 201 13.04 -4.18 -10.28
C TYR A 201 13.30 -2.99 -11.21
N ALA A 202 12.69 -1.84 -10.95
CA ALA A 202 12.77 -0.68 -11.81
C ALA A 202 13.93 0.28 -11.46
N GLY A 203 14.61 0.08 -10.33
CA GLY A 203 15.83 0.76 -9.94
C GLY A 203 15.76 2.28 -10.07
N ARG A 204 16.61 2.84 -10.92
CA ARG A 204 16.72 4.30 -11.11
C ARG A 204 15.41 4.94 -11.59
N GLU A 205 14.62 4.28 -12.43
CA GLU A 205 13.35 4.83 -12.89
C GLU A 205 12.36 4.95 -11.73
N TYR A 206 12.31 3.95 -10.85
CA TYR A 206 11.52 4.02 -9.63
C TYR A 206 11.94 5.23 -8.78
N GLU A 207 13.23 5.38 -8.51
CA GLU A 207 13.74 6.48 -7.69
C GLU A 207 13.43 7.85 -8.30
N GLN A 208 13.54 8.01 -9.61
CA GLN A 208 13.21 9.25 -10.31
C GLN A 208 11.72 9.61 -10.18
N ARG A 209 10.83 8.63 -10.40
CA ARG A 209 9.37 8.86 -10.33
C ARG A 209 8.91 9.15 -8.91
N ILE A 210 9.41 8.39 -7.93
CA ILE A 210 9.08 8.59 -6.52
C ILE A 210 9.60 9.95 -6.04
N SER A 211 10.84 10.32 -6.40
CA SER A 211 11.41 11.64 -6.06
C SER A 211 10.59 12.78 -6.67
N ALA A 212 10.20 12.67 -7.93
CA ALA A 212 9.40 13.70 -8.60
C ALA A 212 8.02 13.86 -7.93
N PHE A 213 7.36 12.74 -7.60
CA PHE A 213 6.06 12.76 -6.94
C PHE A 213 6.16 13.31 -5.51
N LEU A 214 7.05 12.79 -4.68
CA LEU A 214 7.17 13.21 -3.29
C LEU A 214 7.67 14.66 -3.17
N SER A 215 8.61 15.12 -4.01
CA SER A 215 9.09 16.49 -3.96
C SER A 215 7.98 17.50 -4.29
N ARG A 216 7.08 17.17 -5.20
CA ARG A 216 5.94 18.03 -5.54
C ARG A 216 4.98 18.25 -4.37
N TYR A 217 4.79 17.26 -3.51
CA TYR A 217 3.75 17.30 -2.49
C TYR A 217 4.27 17.36 -1.04
N LEU A 218 5.50 16.90 -0.78
CA LEU A 218 6.06 16.90 0.56
C LEU A 218 7.05 18.04 0.83
N ARG A 219 7.79 18.48 -0.19
CA ARG A 219 8.70 19.61 0.03
C ARG A 219 7.90 20.90 0.14
N GLN A 220 8.25 21.69 1.15
CA GLN A 220 7.77 23.07 1.23
C GLN A 220 8.65 23.88 0.28
N ASP A 221 8.02 24.72 -0.53
CA ASP A 221 8.78 25.74 -1.25
C ASP A 221 9.55 26.56 -0.21
N VAL A 222 10.85 26.60 -0.39
CA VAL A 222 11.70 27.49 0.44
C VAL A 222 11.50 28.87 -0.19
N ASP A 223 10.63 29.68 0.45
CA ASP A 223 10.53 31.10 0.15
C ASP A 223 11.85 31.82 0.49
#